data_44a0325f3310301342bf50a03ab274af
#
_entry.id   44a0325f3310301342bf50a03ab274af
#
_cell.length_a   1.000
_cell.length_b   1.000
_cell.length_c   1.000
_cell.angle_alpha   90.00
_cell.angle_beta   90.00
_cell.angle_gamma   90.00
#
_symmetry.space_group_name_H-M   'P 1'
#
loop_
_entity.id
_entity.type
_entity.pdbx_description
1 polymer ?
#
loop_
_entity_poly.entity_id
_entity_poly.type
_entity_poly.pdbx_seq_one_letter_code
_entity_poly.pdbx_strand_id
1 'polypeptide(L)'
;MFGLLAGASGDLEASDTPVGVWKTIDDDTGEAKSLVKIYERDGKLYGRVTKLFQNPDAVCTACEGEDKDAPIVGMVIMWGLEQDDDEWSGGKIFDPKKGKTYNCKLWIEDDGDLKVRGSVGPFYRTQTWHRVS
;
A
#
# COMPACT_ATOMS: atom_id res chain seq x y z
N MET A 1 -28.55 -12.18 -20.44
CA MET A 1 -28.00 -11.96 -20.19
C MET A 1 -27.34 -11.71 -19.98
N PHE A 2 -26.88 -11.62 -20.03
CA PHE A 2 -26.09 -11.18 -19.65
C PHE A 2 -25.18 -11.03 -19.60
N GLY A 3 -25.14 -11.27 -19.53
CA GLY A 3 -24.30 -11.10 -19.30
C GLY A 3 -23.42 -10.62 -19.41
N LEU A 4 -23.48 -10.53 -19.73
CA LEU A 4 -22.82 -9.91 -19.76
C LEU A 4 -22.32 -9.01 -19.34
N LEU A 5 -22.57 -8.97 -19.54
CA LEU A 5 -22.24 -7.91 -18.91
C LEU A 5 -21.20 -8.01 -17.86
N ALA A 6 -21.08 -8.98 -17.25
CA ALA A 6 -20.21 -9.21 -16.15
C ALA A 6 -18.75 -9.07 -16.49
N GLY A 7 -18.35 -9.45 -17.67
CA GLY A 7 -16.95 -9.34 -18.06
C GLY A 7 -16.48 -7.90 -18.14
N ALA A 8 -17.31 -7.06 -18.69
CA ALA A 8 -16.94 -5.65 -18.80
C ALA A 8 -16.83 -5.00 -17.43
N SER A 9 -17.68 -5.40 -16.51
CA SER A 9 -17.63 -4.86 -15.15
C SER A 9 -16.32 -5.17 -14.46
N GLY A 10 -15.74 -6.35 -14.72
CA GLY A 10 -14.50 -6.73 -14.08
C GLY A 10 -13.36 -5.79 -14.38
N ASP A 11 -13.27 -5.32 -15.62
CA ASP A 11 -12.20 -4.41 -16.02
C ASP A 11 -12.34 -3.06 -15.31
N LEU A 12 -13.56 -2.56 -15.23
CA LEU A 12 -13.80 -1.29 -14.53
C LEU A 12 -13.48 -1.41 -13.07
N GLU A 13 -13.84 -2.53 -12.46
CA GLU A 13 -13.57 -2.75 -11.05
C GLU A 13 -12.08 -2.77 -10.76
N ALA A 14 -11.28 -3.35 -11.66
CA ALA A 14 -9.85 -3.44 -11.48
C ALA A 14 -9.19 -2.05 -11.43
N SER A 15 -9.73 -1.06 -12.17
CA SER A 15 -9.17 0.28 -12.16
C SER A 15 -9.64 1.11 -10.97
N ASP A 16 -10.71 0.68 -10.30
CA ASP A 16 -11.29 1.41 -9.19
C ASP A 16 -10.89 0.86 -7.82
N THR A 17 -10.06 -0.15 -7.79
CA THR A 17 -9.63 -0.79 -6.54
C THR A 17 -8.14 -0.58 -6.32
N PRO A 18 -7.70 -0.45 -5.06
CA PRO A 18 -6.27 -0.41 -4.75
C PRO A 18 -5.53 -1.71 -5.00
N VAL A 19 -6.22 -2.80 -5.30
CA VAL A 19 -5.56 -4.08 -5.58
C VAL A 19 -4.69 -3.94 -6.82
N GLY A 20 -3.43 -4.31 -6.72
CA GLY A 20 -2.46 -4.20 -7.80
C GLY A 20 -1.09 -3.87 -7.29
N VAL A 21 -0.20 -3.47 -8.19
CA VAL A 21 1.18 -3.13 -7.85
C VAL A 21 1.38 -1.63 -7.98
N TRP A 22 1.97 -1.03 -6.96
CA TRP A 22 2.14 0.42 -6.86
C TRP A 22 3.60 0.76 -6.63
N LYS A 23 4.02 1.84 -7.27
CA LYS A 23 5.36 2.39 -7.07
C LYS A 23 5.30 3.49 -6.03
N THR A 24 6.09 3.33 -4.97
CA THR A 24 6.17 4.35 -3.93
C THR A 24 7.34 5.28 -4.24
N ILE A 25 7.23 6.50 -3.76
CA ILE A 25 8.20 7.57 -4.05
C ILE A 25 8.83 8.01 -2.74
N ASP A 26 10.14 8.22 -2.79
CA ASP A 26 10.87 8.76 -1.66
C ASP A 26 10.51 10.25 -1.51
N ASP A 27 9.98 10.65 -0.36
CA ASP A 27 9.53 12.02 -0.14
C ASP A 27 10.68 13.04 -0.16
N ASP A 28 11.89 12.60 0.14
CA ASP A 28 13.03 13.51 0.21
C ASP A 28 13.68 13.72 -1.15
N THR A 29 13.72 12.70 -2.00
CA THR A 29 14.45 12.75 -3.27
C THR A 29 13.54 12.80 -4.49
N GLY A 30 12.27 12.39 -4.35
CA GLY A 30 11.36 12.26 -5.48
C GLY A 30 11.61 11.04 -6.36
N GLU A 31 12.53 10.18 -5.97
CA GLU A 31 12.88 8.99 -6.74
C GLU A 31 12.04 7.79 -6.34
N ALA A 32 11.92 6.81 -7.24
CA ALA A 32 11.22 5.57 -6.95
C ALA A 32 11.91 4.86 -5.79
N LYS A 33 11.11 4.46 -4.79
CA LYS A 33 11.63 3.83 -3.58
C LYS A 33 11.38 2.33 -3.57
N SER A 34 10.13 1.93 -3.83
CA SER A 34 9.77 0.51 -3.75
C SER A 34 8.57 0.20 -4.62
N LEU A 35 8.33 -1.09 -4.84
CA LEU A 35 7.06 -1.58 -5.34
C LEU A 35 6.35 -2.27 -4.19
N VAL A 36 5.06 -1.98 -4.06
CA VAL A 36 4.19 -2.59 -3.06
C VAL A 36 3.03 -3.25 -3.79
N LYS A 37 2.82 -4.52 -3.53
CA LYS A 37 1.68 -5.25 -4.05
C LYS A 37 0.56 -5.19 -3.02
N ILE A 38 -0.57 -4.61 -3.41
CA ILE A 38 -1.77 -4.58 -2.58
C ILE A 38 -2.67 -5.71 -3.02
N TYR A 39 -3.14 -6.51 -2.09
CA TYR A 39 -3.98 -7.66 -2.36
C TYR A 39 -5.07 -7.77 -1.29
N GLU A 40 -6.12 -8.50 -1.64
CA GLU A 40 -7.25 -8.69 -0.74
C GLU A 40 -7.19 -10.08 -0.12
N ARG A 41 -7.55 -10.16 1.15
CA ARG A 41 -7.63 -11.41 1.88
C ARG A 41 -8.73 -11.28 2.93
N ASP A 42 -9.73 -12.16 2.85
CA ASP A 42 -10.85 -12.16 3.80
C ASP A 42 -11.55 -10.81 3.91
N GLY A 43 -11.69 -10.12 2.77
CA GLY A 43 -12.40 -8.84 2.71
C GLY A 43 -11.59 -7.64 3.14
N LYS A 44 -10.30 -7.82 3.40
CA LYS A 44 -9.43 -6.72 3.84
C LYS A 44 -8.23 -6.60 2.92
N LEU A 45 -7.66 -5.40 2.85
CA LEU A 45 -6.49 -5.15 2.03
C LEU A 45 -5.22 -5.23 2.85
N TYR A 46 -4.19 -5.76 2.18
CA TYR A 46 -2.83 -5.90 2.70
C TYR A 46 -1.85 -5.39 1.65
N GLY A 47 -0.67 -4.96 2.08
CA GLY A 47 0.37 -4.52 1.16
C GLY A 47 1.70 -5.12 1.51
N ARG A 48 2.39 -5.70 0.53
CA ARG A 48 3.69 -6.35 0.68
C ARG A 48 4.71 -5.68 -0.21
N VAL A 49 5.88 -5.39 0.35
CA VAL A 49 7.00 -4.87 -0.44
C VAL A 49 7.51 -5.98 -1.35
N THR A 50 7.52 -5.75 -2.66
CA THR A 50 8.01 -6.74 -3.62
C THR A 50 9.34 -6.36 -4.23
N LYS A 51 9.73 -5.08 -4.15
CA LYS A 51 10.99 -4.60 -4.70
C LYS A 51 11.42 -3.33 -3.99
N LEU A 52 12.73 -3.19 -3.79
CA LEU A 52 13.36 -1.94 -3.39
C LEU A 52 14.26 -1.49 -4.53
N PHE A 53 14.12 -0.24 -4.96
CA PHE A 53 14.93 0.29 -6.07
C PHE A 53 16.34 0.65 -5.63
N GLN A 54 16.48 0.98 -4.34
CA GLN A 54 17.77 1.25 -3.74
C GLN A 54 17.95 0.26 -2.59
N ASN A 55 19.14 -0.25 -2.40
CA ASN A 55 19.43 -1.22 -1.34
C ASN A 55 18.47 -2.40 -1.33
N PRO A 56 18.44 -3.23 -2.41
CA PRO A 56 17.48 -4.34 -2.45
C PRO A 56 17.69 -5.38 -1.33
N ASP A 57 18.86 -5.39 -0.71
CA ASP A 57 19.17 -6.31 0.39
C ASP A 57 18.93 -5.68 1.77
N ALA A 58 18.31 -4.51 1.82
CA ALA A 58 18.08 -3.81 3.08
C ALA A 58 17.26 -4.67 4.04
N VAL A 59 17.61 -4.57 5.32
CA VAL A 59 16.92 -5.29 6.39
C VAL A 59 16.30 -4.27 7.36
N CYS A 60 15.30 -4.72 8.11
CA CYS A 60 14.59 -3.86 9.04
C CYS A 60 15.35 -3.75 10.36
N THR A 61 16.30 -2.82 10.42
CA THR A 61 17.07 -2.63 11.66
C THR A 61 16.24 -2.00 12.76
N ALA A 62 15.18 -1.28 12.41
CA ALA A 62 14.29 -0.63 13.37
C ALA A 62 13.15 -1.54 13.84
N CYS A 63 13.05 -2.74 13.31
CA CYS A 63 12.06 -3.71 13.75
C CYS A 63 12.48 -4.35 15.07
N GLU A 64 11.48 -4.91 15.77
CA GLU A 64 11.71 -5.59 17.05
C GLU A 64 11.30 -7.06 16.96
N GLY A 65 11.78 -7.85 17.92
CA GLY A 65 11.41 -9.24 18.02
C GLY A 65 11.87 -10.05 16.82
N GLU A 66 11.01 -10.88 16.31
CA GLU A 66 11.32 -11.79 15.18
C GLU A 66 11.60 -11.02 13.89
N ASP A 67 11.08 -9.81 13.76
CA ASP A 67 11.27 -9.02 12.55
C ASP A 67 12.55 -8.20 12.55
N LYS A 68 13.29 -8.21 13.65
CA LYS A 68 14.57 -7.52 13.75
C LYS A 68 15.51 -8.05 12.68
N ASP A 69 16.00 -7.14 11.85
CA ASP A 69 16.92 -7.46 10.74
C ASP A 69 16.30 -8.37 9.67
N ALA A 70 14.96 -8.51 9.63
CA ALA A 70 14.30 -9.24 8.56
C ALA A 70 14.41 -8.46 7.25
N PRO A 71 14.48 -9.15 6.08
CA PRO A 71 14.48 -8.44 4.80
C PRO A 71 13.23 -7.58 4.64
N ILE A 72 13.41 -6.38 4.11
CA ILE A 72 12.28 -5.50 3.85
C ILE A 72 11.51 -6.00 2.62
N VAL A 73 12.20 -6.48 1.59
CA VAL A 73 11.53 -7.14 0.47
C VAL A 73 10.83 -8.39 0.98
N GLY A 74 9.52 -8.48 0.73
CA GLY A 74 8.68 -9.57 1.22
C GLY A 74 7.89 -9.22 2.46
N MET A 75 8.19 -8.09 3.09
CA MET A 75 7.54 -7.69 4.33
C MET A 75 6.14 -7.12 4.05
N VAL A 76 5.16 -7.56 4.83
CA VAL A 76 3.83 -6.97 4.81
C VAL A 76 3.90 -5.68 5.63
N ILE A 77 3.74 -4.54 4.97
CA ILE A 77 3.84 -3.24 5.63
C ILE A 77 2.48 -2.56 5.81
N MET A 78 1.45 -3.14 5.24
CA MET A 78 0.10 -2.57 5.31
C MET A 78 -0.88 -3.72 5.55
N TRP A 79 -1.82 -3.54 6.47
CA TRP A 79 -2.74 -4.62 6.79
C TRP A 79 -4.06 -4.12 7.34
N GLY A 80 -5.11 -4.90 7.09
CA GLY A 80 -6.37 -4.76 7.77
C GLY A 80 -7.27 -3.63 7.28
N LEU A 81 -7.06 -3.09 6.07
CA LEU A 81 -7.92 -2.02 5.58
C LEU A 81 -9.21 -2.59 5.01
N GLU A 82 -10.33 -1.95 5.35
CA GLU A 82 -11.65 -2.31 4.86
C GLU A 82 -12.23 -1.17 4.04
N GLN A 83 -13.01 -1.53 3.03
CA GLN A 83 -13.65 -0.53 2.20
C GLN A 83 -14.73 0.19 3.01
N ASP A 84 -14.73 1.52 2.89
CA ASP A 84 -15.70 2.41 3.51
C ASP A 84 -16.06 3.44 2.45
N ASP A 85 -17.12 3.17 1.71
CA ASP A 85 -17.54 3.98 0.57
C ASP A 85 -16.46 3.95 -0.53
N ASP A 86 -15.89 5.09 -0.87
CA ASP A 86 -14.83 5.18 -1.89
C ASP A 86 -13.44 5.24 -1.27
N GLU A 87 -13.32 4.89 -0.01
CA GLU A 87 -12.05 4.84 0.71
C GLU A 87 -11.84 3.46 1.32
N TRP A 88 -10.62 3.20 1.76
CA TRP A 88 -10.27 2.00 2.52
C TRP A 88 -9.57 2.48 3.78
N SER A 89 -10.04 2.04 4.94
CA SER A 89 -9.57 2.57 6.22
C SER A 89 -9.62 1.51 7.31
N GLY A 90 -9.25 1.91 8.53
CA GLY A 90 -9.31 1.04 9.69
C GLY A 90 -8.13 0.09 9.83
N GLY A 91 -7.18 0.16 8.92
CA GLY A 91 -5.97 -0.65 8.98
C GLY A 91 -4.75 0.12 9.46
N LYS A 92 -3.59 -0.49 9.26
CA LYS A 92 -2.32 0.06 9.71
C LYS A 92 -1.29 0.02 8.59
N ILE A 93 -0.30 0.89 8.71
CA ILE A 93 0.86 0.87 7.83
C ILE A 93 2.13 1.03 8.67
N PHE A 94 3.14 0.24 8.35
CA PHE A 94 4.41 0.21 9.06
C PHE A 94 5.50 0.84 8.21
N ASP A 95 6.29 1.71 8.84
CA ASP A 95 7.45 2.34 8.20
C ASP A 95 8.71 1.62 8.70
N PRO A 96 9.33 0.75 7.86
CA PRO A 96 10.51 0.00 8.32
C PRO A 96 11.72 0.87 8.60
N LYS A 97 11.80 2.05 8.00
CA LYS A 97 12.91 2.96 8.23
C LYS A 97 12.86 3.55 9.63
N LYS A 98 11.67 3.89 10.10
CA LYS A 98 11.48 4.50 11.41
C LYS A 98 11.08 3.50 12.48
N GLY A 99 10.65 2.31 12.08
CA GLY A 99 10.15 1.31 13.01
C GLY A 99 8.83 1.72 13.66
N LYS A 100 8.01 2.49 12.96
CA LYS A 100 6.75 3.01 13.50
C LYS A 100 5.56 2.53 12.69
N THR A 101 4.46 2.32 13.40
CA THR A 101 3.18 1.91 12.82
C THR A 101 2.19 3.07 12.93
N TYR A 102 1.47 3.32 11.84
CA TYR A 102 0.48 4.39 11.77
C TYR A 102 -0.87 3.82 11.39
N ASN A 103 -1.93 4.56 11.72
CA ASN A 103 -3.24 4.27 11.14
C ASN A 103 -3.18 4.55 9.66
N CYS A 104 -3.90 3.79 8.85
CA CYS A 104 -3.80 3.89 7.40
C CYS A 104 -5.17 4.08 6.76
N LYS A 105 -5.21 4.99 5.78
CA LYS A 105 -6.37 5.23 4.92
C LYS A 105 -5.86 5.36 3.49
N LEU A 106 -6.61 4.78 2.55
CA LEU A 106 -6.30 4.84 1.12
C LEU A 106 -7.49 5.38 0.35
N TRP A 107 -7.22 6.06 -0.76
CA TRP A 107 -8.24 6.37 -1.77
C TRP A 107 -7.56 6.56 -3.12
N ILE A 108 -8.33 6.39 -4.19
CA ILE A 108 -7.84 6.53 -5.55
C ILE A 108 -8.32 7.88 -6.09
N GLU A 109 -7.38 8.66 -6.62
CA GLU A 109 -7.70 9.94 -7.24
C GLU A 109 -8.22 9.76 -8.66
N ASP A 110 -8.80 10.81 -9.21
CA ASP A 110 -9.37 10.78 -10.57
C ASP A 110 -8.32 10.43 -11.63
N ASP A 111 -7.05 10.77 -11.38
CA ASP A 111 -5.96 10.47 -12.31
C ASP A 111 -5.43 9.04 -12.18
N GLY A 112 -6.00 8.25 -11.27
CA GLY A 112 -5.58 6.87 -11.06
C GLY A 112 -4.50 6.67 -10.01
N ASP A 113 -3.96 7.74 -9.46
CA ASP A 113 -2.96 7.64 -8.40
C ASP A 113 -3.61 7.21 -7.09
N LEU A 114 -2.84 6.53 -6.27
CA LEU A 114 -3.28 6.10 -4.95
C LEU A 114 -2.76 7.06 -3.89
N LYS A 115 -3.65 7.56 -3.06
CA LYS A 115 -3.27 8.34 -1.90
C LYS A 115 -3.23 7.43 -0.69
N VAL A 116 -2.11 7.49 0.03
CA VAL A 116 -1.87 6.66 1.21
C VAL A 116 -1.61 7.60 2.38
N ARG A 117 -2.53 7.62 3.32
CA ARG A 117 -2.41 8.49 4.49
C ARG A 117 -2.07 7.68 5.73
N GLY A 118 -0.94 8.01 6.35
CA GLY A 118 -0.59 7.48 7.66
C GLY A 118 -0.88 8.53 8.70
N SER A 119 -1.46 8.14 9.83
CA SER A 119 -1.80 9.10 10.88
C SER A 119 -1.55 8.55 12.27
N VAL A 120 -1.26 9.47 13.19
CA VAL A 120 -1.13 9.16 14.61
C VAL A 120 -1.65 10.38 15.37
N GLY A 121 -2.72 10.19 16.18
CA GLY A 121 -3.38 11.31 16.85
C GLY A 121 -3.85 12.35 15.83
N PRO A 122 -3.60 13.65 16.08
CA PRO A 122 -4.01 14.71 15.14
C PRO A 122 -3.06 14.89 13.96
N PHE A 123 -1.96 14.15 13.92
CA PHE A 123 -0.94 14.30 12.87
C PHE A 123 -1.13 13.29 11.78
N TYR A 124 -0.93 13.70 10.52
CA TYR A 124 -1.01 12.79 9.38
C TYR A 124 -0.09 13.23 8.27
N ARG A 125 0.21 12.28 7.38
CA ARG A 125 1.02 12.52 6.20
C ARG A 125 0.42 11.71 5.06
N THR A 126 0.27 12.33 3.90
CA THR A 126 -0.29 11.67 2.72
C THR A 126 0.77 11.54 1.65
N GLN A 127 0.94 10.32 1.15
CA GLN A 127 1.85 10.02 0.04
C GLN A 127 1.04 9.71 -1.21
N THR A 128 1.66 9.90 -2.36
CA THR A 128 1.07 9.52 -3.65
C THR A 128 1.87 8.33 -4.18
N TRP A 129 1.17 7.23 -4.45
CA TRP A 129 1.76 6.05 -5.08
C TRP A 129 1.22 5.94 -6.49
N HIS A 130 2.06 5.49 -7.42
CA HIS A 130 1.69 5.41 -8.84
C HIS A 130 1.47 3.97 -9.25
N ARG A 131 0.38 3.73 -10.00
CA ARG A 131 0.01 2.37 -10.40
C ARG A 131 0.99 1.82 -11.44
N VAL A 132 1.46 0.60 -11.19
CA VAL A 132 2.31 -0.13 -12.12
C VAL A 132 1.48 -1.19 -12.84
N SER A 133 0.60 -1.87 -12.13
CA SER A 133 -0.27 -2.88 -12.72
C SER A 133 -1.52 -3.18 -11.91
#